data_a70e67d7f76bce01e28d9ed0c3626cdf
#
_entry.id   a70e67d7f76bce01e28d9ed0c3626cdf
#
_cell.length_a   1.000
_cell.length_b   1.000
_cell.length_c   1.000
_cell.angle_alpha   90.00
_cell.angle_beta   90.00
_cell.angle_gamma   90.00
#
_symmetry.space_group_name_H-M   'P 1'
#
loop_
_entity.id
_entity.type
_entity.pdbx_description
1 polymer ?
#
loop_
_entity_poly.entity_id
_entity_poly.type
_entity_poly.pdbx_seq_one_letter_code
_entity_poly.pdbx_strand_id
1 'polypeptide(L)'
;MLIRNAKVVTCDDSFSIHNSIALSGDRISAVGPVETLGSDHCDHSIIDAGGRTVMPGLIDGHAHMDREGLKSIFPTLSGCKSIDDVLDRIAALVAKSEPGKWIVTMPIGEPPYYFNVPESLTERRWPNREDLDRVSPNNPVYIRPIWGYWRHIQPLTSIANSMALEAAGLSSDPSDLPDIIKFETDGNGALNGIIHEHTFVPIAELAYFQRMPRFNHQDRIAGIKRSMTIYNASGTTSVYEEHGCSQELIEAYVAVNAENAATVRATLVYSPSWHFANKNGYESAFSKWSDWLGGFRGNGDEWLSVAGIFADFGVTPDNMVRNRSAPYTGWSGFNYDSGIPESGIVDYLAAAARNNIRANAIWMDFLEYFEAIDKISPLSGKRWVMGHLDRATEDQIQSMSDLGLAMTSHTNRYIYKHGHIVRDQIGKTRENEIAPLKSVVEAGIPIALATDNVPTTLWYPIWQAITRYNMFVDGQIAPDQALTRQQALNCATRNGAYLSGEEDFKGTLEPRKLADLIILDKDPLTCPENEIKDITAEMTIVGGKIVYDSGSISKDQS
;
A
#
# COMPACT_ATOMS: atom_id res chain seq x y z
N MET A 1 -19.33 -14.39 21.63
CA MET A 1 -18.20 -13.78 22.37
C MET A 1 -18.67 -12.50 23.03
N LEU A 2 -18.34 -12.27 24.29
CA LEU A 2 -18.61 -11.00 25.00
C LEU A 2 -17.28 -10.36 25.39
N ILE A 3 -17.05 -9.13 24.98
CA ILE A 3 -15.91 -8.31 25.40
C ILE A 3 -16.43 -7.30 26.40
N ARG A 4 -15.95 -7.37 27.65
CA ARG A 4 -16.38 -6.52 28.78
C ARG A 4 -15.21 -5.74 29.37
N ASN A 5 -15.52 -4.83 30.32
CA ASN A 5 -14.51 -3.99 30.98
C ASN A 5 -13.63 -3.28 29.94
N ALA A 6 -14.26 -2.68 28.94
CA ALA A 6 -13.63 -2.05 27.79
C ALA A 6 -14.00 -0.56 27.72
N LYS A 7 -13.22 0.22 27.01
CA LYS A 7 -13.65 1.50 26.44
C LYS A 7 -13.97 1.26 24.96
N VAL A 8 -15.23 0.96 24.65
CA VAL A 8 -15.70 0.67 23.28
C VAL A 8 -15.98 1.98 22.56
N VAL A 9 -15.12 2.36 21.62
CA VAL A 9 -15.26 3.53 20.75
C VAL A 9 -15.87 3.06 19.44
N THR A 10 -17.11 3.47 19.14
CA THR A 10 -17.87 2.91 18.02
C THR A 10 -17.52 3.48 16.66
N CYS A 11 -16.94 4.69 16.60
CA CYS A 11 -16.75 5.47 15.36
C CYS A 11 -18.02 5.66 14.54
N ASP A 12 -19.21 5.53 15.17
CA ASP A 12 -20.50 5.88 14.59
C ASP A 12 -20.65 7.41 14.39
N ASP A 13 -21.80 7.88 13.90
CA ASP A 13 -22.04 9.31 13.66
C ASP A 13 -21.94 10.16 14.93
N SER A 14 -22.29 9.58 16.08
CA SER A 14 -22.22 10.23 17.39
C SER A 14 -20.89 10.03 18.10
N PHE A 15 -19.99 9.23 17.55
CA PHE A 15 -18.75 8.80 18.16
C PHE A 15 -18.96 8.24 19.59
N SER A 16 -19.93 7.32 19.70
CA SER A 16 -20.44 6.80 20.98
C SER A 16 -19.37 5.98 21.72
N ILE A 17 -19.42 6.04 23.05
CA ILE A 17 -18.51 5.26 23.92
C ILE A 17 -19.34 4.39 24.85
N HIS A 18 -19.02 3.08 24.88
CA HIS A 18 -19.67 2.07 25.71
C HIS A 18 -18.64 1.30 26.53
N ASN A 19 -19.08 0.34 27.37
CA ASN A 19 -18.18 -0.46 28.22
C ASN A 19 -18.13 -1.95 27.86
N SER A 20 -18.98 -2.39 26.91
CA SER A 20 -18.97 -3.76 26.41
C SER A 20 -19.55 -3.89 24.99
N ILE A 21 -19.19 -4.98 24.34
CA ILE A 21 -19.66 -5.37 23.01
C ILE A 21 -19.84 -6.89 22.95
N ALA A 22 -20.95 -7.33 22.38
CA ALA A 22 -21.28 -8.73 22.16
C ALA A 22 -21.23 -9.09 20.68
N LEU A 23 -20.64 -10.24 20.37
CA LEU A 23 -20.50 -10.79 19.03
C LEU A 23 -21.26 -12.11 18.91
N SER A 24 -21.92 -12.31 17.78
CA SER A 24 -22.60 -13.56 17.42
C SER A 24 -22.17 -14.00 16.03
N GLY A 25 -21.42 -15.10 15.95
CA GLY A 25 -20.78 -15.50 14.70
C GLY A 25 -19.83 -14.41 14.21
N ASP A 26 -20.00 -13.99 12.97
CA ASP A 26 -19.21 -12.96 12.29
C ASP A 26 -19.77 -11.53 12.44
N ARG A 27 -20.80 -11.33 13.27
CA ARG A 27 -21.50 -10.05 13.43
C ARG A 27 -21.49 -9.53 14.86
N ILE A 28 -21.58 -8.20 14.97
CA ILE A 28 -21.86 -7.52 16.23
C ILE A 28 -23.34 -7.71 16.54
N SER A 29 -23.63 -8.32 17.69
CA SER A 29 -25.01 -8.51 18.15
C SER A 29 -25.53 -7.33 18.95
N ALA A 30 -24.69 -6.75 19.81
CA ALA A 30 -25.06 -5.58 20.61
C ALA A 30 -23.84 -4.81 21.11
N VAL A 31 -24.01 -3.52 21.38
CA VAL A 31 -23.03 -2.63 22.03
C VAL A 31 -23.76 -1.87 23.13
N GLY A 32 -23.18 -1.80 24.32
CA GLY A 32 -23.83 -1.13 25.44
C GLY A 32 -23.27 -1.48 26.81
N PRO A 33 -24.03 -1.22 27.89
CA PRO A 33 -23.65 -1.61 29.24
C PRO A 33 -23.65 -3.12 29.42
N VAL A 34 -22.65 -3.65 30.16
CA VAL A 34 -22.50 -5.09 30.39
C VAL A 34 -23.72 -5.70 31.12
N GLU A 35 -24.40 -4.91 31.95
CA GLU A 35 -25.60 -5.31 32.67
C GLU A 35 -26.76 -5.66 31.74
N THR A 36 -26.84 -5.02 30.59
CA THR A 36 -27.88 -5.28 29.57
C THR A 36 -27.48 -6.36 28.59
N LEU A 37 -26.16 -6.58 28.37
CA LEU A 37 -25.66 -7.57 27.44
C LEU A 37 -25.40 -8.95 28.08
N GLY A 38 -25.15 -8.98 29.40
CA GLY A 38 -24.73 -10.19 30.11
C GLY A 38 -25.84 -11.24 30.29
N SER A 39 -27.13 -10.85 30.32
CA SER A 39 -28.24 -11.78 30.56
C SER A 39 -28.57 -12.67 29.35
N ASP A 40 -28.30 -12.19 28.14
CA ASP A 40 -28.69 -12.88 26.89
C ASP A 40 -27.54 -13.67 26.25
N HIS A 41 -26.31 -13.60 26.83
CA HIS A 41 -25.08 -14.13 26.23
C HIS A 41 -24.30 -15.06 27.18
N CYS A 42 -24.96 -15.77 28.09
CA CYS A 42 -24.35 -16.59 29.15
C CYS A 42 -23.49 -17.77 28.66
N ASP A 43 -23.65 -18.21 27.40
CA ASP A 43 -22.94 -19.39 26.87
C ASP A 43 -21.74 -19.02 26.00
N HIS A 44 -21.21 -17.80 26.09
CA HIS A 44 -20.20 -17.28 25.17
C HIS A 44 -18.84 -17.12 25.84
N SER A 45 -17.75 -17.31 25.07
CA SER A 45 -16.41 -16.96 25.52
C SER A 45 -16.35 -15.50 25.94
N ILE A 46 -15.80 -15.23 27.13
CA ILE A 46 -15.68 -13.89 27.70
C ILE A 46 -14.23 -13.41 27.58
N ILE A 47 -14.07 -12.19 27.07
CA ILE A 47 -12.80 -11.46 27.06
C ILE A 47 -12.93 -10.27 28.00
N ASP A 48 -12.06 -10.21 29.02
CA ASP A 48 -11.93 -9.04 29.87
C ASP A 48 -10.85 -8.11 29.27
N ALA A 49 -11.27 -6.97 28.73
CA ALA A 49 -10.35 -6.02 28.10
C ALA A 49 -9.49 -5.24 29.10
N GLY A 50 -9.76 -5.35 30.41
CA GLY A 50 -8.97 -4.69 31.46
C GLY A 50 -8.94 -3.16 31.36
N GLY A 51 -10.03 -2.55 30.92
CA GLY A 51 -10.13 -1.09 30.71
C GLY A 51 -9.56 -0.61 29.36
N ARG A 52 -9.05 -1.49 28.50
CA ARG A 52 -8.45 -1.14 27.22
C ARG A 52 -9.47 -0.60 26.22
N THR A 53 -8.99 0.17 25.27
CA THR A 53 -9.83 0.67 24.16
C THR A 53 -10.11 -0.45 23.17
N VAL A 54 -11.39 -0.60 22.83
CA VAL A 54 -11.90 -1.44 21.74
C VAL A 54 -12.48 -0.52 20.67
N MET A 55 -12.09 -0.70 19.41
CA MET A 55 -12.59 0.11 18.32
C MET A 55 -12.72 -0.71 17.03
N PRO A 56 -13.37 -0.17 15.97
CA PRO A 56 -13.38 -0.86 14.68
C PRO A 56 -11.98 -1.18 14.21
N GLY A 57 -11.82 -2.31 13.54
CA GLY A 57 -10.57 -2.63 12.87
C GLY A 57 -10.19 -1.54 11.86
N LEU A 58 -8.91 -1.26 11.75
CA LEU A 58 -8.39 -0.26 10.83
C LEU A 58 -8.58 -0.73 9.38
N ILE A 59 -8.87 0.22 8.49
CA ILE A 59 -9.07 -0.01 7.06
C ILE A 59 -8.06 0.85 6.30
N ASP A 60 -7.09 0.20 5.68
CA ASP A 60 -6.03 0.88 4.92
C ASP A 60 -6.55 1.27 3.53
N GLY A 61 -6.65 2.58 3.29
CA GLY A 61 -7.20 3.13 2.05
C GLY A 61 -6.29 2.99 0.82
N HIS A 62 -5.01 2.72 1.01
CA HIS A 62 -4.05 2.43 -0.05
C HIS A 62 -2.95 1.52 0.50
N ALA A 63 -3.22 0.24 0.45
CA ALA A 63 -2.29 -0.78 0.89
C ALA A 63 -1.50 -1.34 -0.29
N HIS A 64 -0.43 -2.04 0.07
CA HIS A 64 0.30 -2.96 -0.78
C HIS A 64 0.53 -4.25 -0.02
N MET A 65 -0.56 -4.86 0.45
CA MET A 65 -0.54 -6.12 1.17
C MET A 65 0.00 -7.25 0.29
N ASP A 66 -0.18 -7.13 -1.02
CA ASP A 66 0.35 -8.04 -2.03
C ASP A 66 1.87 -8.23 -1.94
N ARG A 67 2.61 -7.18 -1.59
CA ARG A 67 4.07 -7.16 -1.69
C ARG A 67 4.80 -7.10 -0.34
N GLU A 68 4.14 -6.81 0.76
CA GLU A 68 4.81 -6.73 2.06
C GLU A 68 5.47 -8.07 2.45
N GLY A 69 4.71 -9.16 2.33
CA GLY A 69 5.23 -10.51 2.61
C GLY A 69 6.27 -11.00 1.62
N LEU A 70 6.31 -10.46 0.40
CA LEU A 70 7.33 -10.80 -0.59
C LEU A 70 8.73 -10.34 -0.16
N LYS A 71 8.86 -9.33 0.70
CA LYS A 71 10.15 -8.85 1.24
C LYS A 71 10.96 -9.95 1.92
N SER A 72 10.32 -11.04 2.32
CA SER A 72 10.99 -12.16 2.99
C SER A 72 11.24 -13.39 2.09
N ILE A 73 10.86 -13.32 0.82
CA ILE A 73 11.13 -14.41 -0.14
C ILE A 73 12.64 -14.48 -0.46
N PHE A 74 13.28 -13.33 -0.58
CA PHE A 74 14.72 -13.26 -0.83
C PHE A 74 15.50 -12.89 0.44
N PRO A 75 16.78 -13.38 0.57
CA PRO A 75 17.62 -13.08 1.72
C PRO A 75 17.83 -11.58 1.92
N THR A 76 17.74 -11.13 3.17
CA THR A 76 17.95 -9.73 3.55
C THR A 76 19.45 -9.38 3.66
N LEU A 77 19.79 -8.13 3.31
CA LEU A 77 21.08 -7.50 3.58
C LEU A 77 20.98 -6.41 4.67
N SER A 78 19.87 -6.37 5.41
CA SER A 78 19.71 -5.50 6.59
C SER A 78 20.76 -5.84 7.65
N GLY A 79 21.30 -4.84 8.34
CA GLY A 79 22.34 -4.99 9.35
C GLY A 79 23.77 -4.98 8.82
N CYS A 80 23.99 -5.02 7.50
CA CYS A 80 25.33 -4.86 6.92
C CYS A 80 25.84 -3.43 7.13
N LYS A 81 27.07 -3.29 7.66
CA LYS A 81 27.73 -2.01 7.94
C LYS A 81 28.93 -1.75 7.04
N SER A 82 29.36 -2.74 6.28
CA SER A 82 30.49 -2.68 5.34
C SER A 82 30.20 -3.50 4.10
N ILE A 83 31.00 -3.29 3.05
CA ILE A 83 30.97 -4.17 1.87
C ILE A 83 31.37 -5.60 2.26
N ASP A 84 32.30 -5.77 3.17
CA ASP A 84 32.68 -7.10 3.63
C ASP A 84 31.53 -7.84 4.31
N ASP A 85 30.68 -7.17 5.11
CA ASP A 85 29.46 -7.78 5.67
C ASP A 85 28.50 -8.25 4.56
N VAL A 86 28.35 -7.47 3.50
CA VAL A 86 27.54 -7.85 2.32
C VAL A 86 28.12 -9.08 1.65
N LEU A 87 29.45 -9.09 1.43
CA LEU A 87 30.15 -10.21 0.78
C LEU A 87 30.09 -11.48 1.61
N ASP A 88 30.22 -11.41 2.93
CA ASP A 88 30.10 -12.56 3.83
C ASP A 88 28.68 -13.19 3.74
N ARG A 89 27.63 -12.37 3.67
CA ARG A 89 26.27 -12.89 3.46
C ARG A 89 26.10 -13.55 2.10
N ILE A 90 26.63 -12.94 1.03
CA ILE A 90 26.57 -13.51 -0.31
C ILE A 90 27.38 -14.81 -0.35
N ALA A 91 28.59 -14.86 0.22
CA ALA A 91 29.41 -16.08 0.32
C ALA A 91 28.63 -17.21 1.03
N ALA A 92 27.92 -16.90 2.12
CA ALA A 92 27.12 -17.87 2.84
C ALA A 92 25.93 -18.41 2.01
N LEU A 93 25.37 -17.62 1.10
CA LEU A 93 24.34 -18.05 0.14
C LEU A 93 24.93 -18.90 -0.97
N VAL A 94 26.07 -18.49 -1.54
CA VAL A 94 26.81 -19.24 -2.56
C VAL A 94 27.19 -20.62 -2.05
N ALA A 95 27.70 -20.71 -0.81
CA ALA A 95 28.10 -22.00 -0.19
C ALA A 95 26.95 -23.02 -0.08
N LYS A 96 25.68 -22.54 -0.13
CA LYS A 96 24.47 -23.37 -0.06
C LYS A 96 23.82 -23.60 -1.43
N SER A 97 24.40 -23.04 -2.49
CA SER A 97 23.83 -23.06 -3.84
C SER A 97 24.73 -23.84 -4.80
N GLU A 98 24.11 -24.51 -5.76
CA GLU A 98 24.86 -25.15 -6.85
C GLU A 98 25.45 -24.08 -7.79
N PRO A 99 26.63 -24.34 -8.42
CA PRO A 99 27.17 -23.45 -9.45
C PRO A 99 26.14 -23.14 -10.56
N GLY A 100 26.12 -21.90 -11.02
CA GLY A 100 25.21 -21.40 -12.04
C GLY A 100 23.81 -21.00 -11.51
N LYS A 101 23.48 -21.30 -10.26
CA LYS A 101 22.22 -20.81 -9.66
C LYS A 101 22.33 -19.35 -9.27
N TRP A 102 21.25 -18.60 -9.53
CA TRP A 102 21.17 -17.19 -9.16
C TRP A 102 21.14 -16.99 -7.65
N ILE A 103 21.91 -16.03 -7.20
CA ILE A 103 21.84 -15.46 -5.85
C ILE A 103 21.18 -14.09 -5.96
N VAL A 104 19.94 -14.01 -5.50
CA VAL A 104 19.17 -12.75 -5.51
C VAL A 104 18.91 -12.35 -4.06
N THR A 105 19.18 -11.09 -3.72
CA THR A 105 18.99 -10.59 -2.37
C THR A 105 18.08 -9.36 -2.33
N MET A 106 17.56 -9.06 -1.16
CA MET A 106 16.94 -7.78 -0.86
C MET A 106 18.00 -6.65 -0.94
N PRO A 107 17.56 -5.36 -0.98
CA PRO A 107 18.46 -4.21 -0.97
C PRO A 107 19.40 -4.16 0.25
N ILE A 108 20.50 -3.46 0.09
CA ILE A 108 21.38 -3.06 1.20
C ILE A 108 20.69 -1.92 1.97
N GLY A 109 20.73 -1.96 3.31
CA GLY A 109 20.19 -0.94 4.19
C GLY A 109 19.07 -1.43 5.11
N GLU A 110 18.55 -0.52 5.92
CA GLU A 110 17.56 -0.83 6.97
C GLU A 110 16.14 -0.48 6.55
N PRO A 111 15.22 -1.47 6.58
CA PRO A 111 13.80 -1.19 6.38
C PRO A 111 13.26 -0.27 7.51
N PRO A 112 12.13 0.42 7.32
CA PRO A 112 11.33 0.42 6.08
C PRO A 112 11.82 1.39 5.01
N TYR A 113 12.68 2.36 5.37
CA TYR A 113 12.99 3.49 4.50
C TYR A 113 14.30 3.37 3.72
N TYR A 114 15.26 2.56 4.20
CA TYR A 114 16.58 2.40 3.57
C TYR A 114 17.32 3.73 3.36
N PHE A 115 17.18 4.67 4.32
CA PHE A 115 17.91 5.93 4.29
C PHE A 115 19.42 5.71 4.46
N ASN A 116 20.21 6.69 3.98
CA ASN A 116 21.65 6.78 4.16
C ASN A 116 22.45 5.61 3.55
N VAL A 117 22.02 5.06 2.42
CA VAL A 117 22.78 4.07 1.66
C VAL A 117 23.22 4.70 0.33
N PRO A 118 24.50 4.62 -0.05
CA PRO A 118 25.58 3.81 0.53
C PRO A 118 26.38 4.45 1.68
N GLU A 119 26.04 5.66 2.12
CA GLU A 119 26.82 6.44 3.11
C GLU A 119 26.92 5.77 4.47
N SER A 120 25.99 4.86 4.82
CA SER A 120 26.02 4.06 6.05
C SER A 120 27.01 2.90 6.03
N LEU A 121 27.52 2.53 4.86
CA LEU A 121 28.60 1.55 4.75
C LEU A 121 29.94 2.19 5.09
N THR A 122 30.85 1.44 5.67
CA THR A 122 32.20 1.88 6.03
C THR A 122 32.92 2.49 4.85
N GLU A 123 32.80 1.88 3.67
CA GLU A 123 33.44 2.31 2.42
C GLU A 123 32.73 3.48 1.75
N ARG A 124 31.51 3.83 2.19
CA ARG A 124 30.66 4.92 1.68
C ARG A 124 30.43 4.86 0.16
N ARG A 125 30.41 3.64 -0.39
CA ARG A 125 30.14 3.34 -1.80
C ARG A 125 29.32 2.06 -1.93
N TRP A 126 28.71 1.88 -3.07
CA TRP A 126 28.10 0.61 -3.43
C TRP A 126 29.17 -0.46 -3.67
N PRO A 127 28.91 -1.75 -3.34
CA PRO A 127 29.74 -2.83 -3.87
C PRO A 127 29.61 -2.86 -5.40
N ASN A 128 30.69 -3.25 -6.07
CA ASN A 128 30.73 -3.40 -7.52
C ASN A 128 30.84 -4.88 -7.93
N ARG A 129 30.90 -5.15 -9.24
CA ARG A 129 31.00 -6.52 -9.73
C ARG A 129 32.27 -7.24 -9.24
N GLU A 130 33.41 -6.53 -9.13
CA GLU A 130 34.68 -7.10 -8.69
C GLU A 130 34.63 -7.52 -7.23
N ASP A 131 33.93 -6.71 -6.38
CA ASP A 131 33.69 -7.09 -4.99
C ASP A 131 32.89 -8.41 -4.94
N LEU A 132 31.78 -8.51 -5.71
CA LEU A 132 30.93 -9.69 -5.74
C LEU A 132 31.59 -10.92 -6.34
N ASP A 133 32.40 -10.75 -7.41
CA ASP A 133 33.11 -11.85 -8.09
C ASP A 133 34.10 -12.56 -7.17
N ARG A 134 34.68 -11.85 -6.18
CA ARG A 134 35.57 -12.45 -5.18
C ARG A 134 34.93 -13.59 -4.39
N VAL A 135 33.64 -13.47 -4.11
CA VAL A 135 32.88 -14.43 -3.27
C VAL A 135 31.90 -15.29 -4.06
N SER A 136 31.64 -14.93 -5.31
CA SER A 136 30.69 -15.62 -6.18
C SER A 136 31.20 -15.79 -7.61
N PRO A 137 32.32 -16.53 -7.80
CA PRO A 137 32.93 -16.71 -9.14
C PRO A 137 32.10 -17.61 -10.05
N ASN A 138 31.21 -18.45 -9.51
CA ASN A 138 30.46 -19.47 -10.26
C ASN A 138 28.96 -19.31 -10.19
N ASN A 139 28.43 -18.22 -9.58
CA ASN A 139 27.02 -17.96 -9.45
C ASN A 139 26.68 -16.53 -9.86
N PRO A 140 25.65 -16.30 -10.69
CA PRO A 140 25.18 -14.96 -10.96
C PRO A 140 24.56 -14.36 -9.69
N VAL A 141 24.98 -13.13 -9.33
CA VAL A 141 24.50 -12.37 -8.16
C VAL A 141 23.78 -11.12 -8.62
N TYR A 142 22.60 -10.87 -8.06
CA TYR A 142 21.86 -9.64 -8.24
C TYR A 142 21.34 -9.13 -6.89
N ILE A 143 21.83 -7.96 -6.47
CA ILE A 143 21.31 -7.23 -5.32
C ILE A 143 20.24 -6.29 -5.83
N ARG A 144 18.99 -6.46 -5.36
CA ARG A 144 17.86 -5.65 -5.79
C ARG A 144 18.00 -4.20 -5.37
N PRO A 145 17.44 -3.27 -6.15
CA PRO A 145 17.43 -1.87 -5.78
C PRO A 145 16.46 -1.63 -4.61
N ILE A 146 16.70 -0.55 -3.88
CA ILE A 146 15.72 -0.02 -2.96
C ILE A 146 14.55 0.51 -3.79
N TRP A 147 13.33 0.04 -3.50
CA TRP A 147 12.12 0.53 -4.16
C TRP A 147 11.96 2.04 -3.93
N GLY A 148 11.73 2.81 -5.00
CA GLY A 148 11.71 4.28 -4.92
C GLY A 148 10.71 4.85 -3.93
N TYR A 149 9.55 4.22 -3.78
CA TYR A 149 8.51 4.67 -2.85
C TYR A 149 8.86 4.44 -1.37
N TRP A 150 9.80 3.56 -1.04
CA TRP A 150 10.19 3.34 0.36
C TRP A 150 10.90 4.55 0.94
N ARG A 151 11.79 5.19 0.21
CA ARG A 151 12.52 6.38 0.67
C ARG A 151 12.22 7.66 -0.11
N HIS A 152 11.54 7.58 -1.27
CA HIS A 152 11.28 8.66 -2.21
C HIS A 152 12.55 9.38 -2.72
N ILE A 153 13.62 8.63 -2.94
CA ILE A 153 14.90 9.12 -3.45
C ILE A 153 15.26 8.31 -4.69
N GLN A 154 15.69 9.02 -5.73
CA GLN A 154 16.28 8.47 -6.95
C GLN A 154 17.77 8.80 -7.01
N PRO A 155 18.56 8.03 -7.77
CA PRO A 155 18.16 6.85 -8.53
C PRO A 155 17.95 5.62 -7.64
N LEU A 156 17.19 4.63 -8.15
CA LEU A 156 17.23 3.27 -7.62
C LEU A 156 18.55 2.65 -8.04
N THR A 157 19.23 1.93 -7.14
CA THR A 157 20.54 1.34 -7.46
C THR A 157 20.50 -0.15 -7.20
N SER A 158 20.73 -0.93 -8.25
CA SER A 158 20.94 -2.38 -8.19
C SER A 158 22.37 -2.74 -8.53
N ILE A 159 22.83 -3.93 -8.10
CA ILE A 159 24.19 -4.37 -8.31
C ILE A 159 24.20 -5.80 -8.86
N ALA A 160 25.00 -6.03 -9.90
CA ALA A 160 25.15 -7.31 -10.56
C ALA A 160 26.64 -7.69 -10.66
N ASN A 161 26.95 -8.98 -10.44
CA ASN A 161 28.28 -9.49 -10.69
C ASN A 161 28.52 -9.82 -12.18
N SER A 162 29.73 -10.19 -12.55
CA SER A 162 30.11 -10.51 -13.95
C SER A 162 29.24 -11.61 -14.56
N MET A 163 28.92 -12.67 -13.82
CA MET A 163 28.06 -13.75 -14.31
C MET A 163 26.60 -13.31 -14.53
N ALA A 164 26.11 -12.42 -13.69
CA ALA A 164 24.75 -11.88 -13.88
C ALA A 164 24.68 -10.97 -15.10
N LEU A 165 25.67 -10.11 -15.33
CA LEU A 165 25.79 -9.28 -16.54
C LEU A 165 25.88 -10.15 -17.81
N GLU A 166 26.72 -11.19 -17.79
CA GLU A 166 26.83 -12.14 -18.90
C GLU A 166 25.49 -12.86 -19.16
N ALA A 167 24.83 -13.35 -18.11
CA ALA A 167 23.52 -14.01 -18.22
C ALA A 167 22.43 -13.08 -18.77
N ALA A 168 22.55 -11.77 -18.54
CA ALA A 168 21.69 -10.73 -19.09
C ALA A 168 22.07 -10.31 -20.52
N GLY A 169 23.20 -10.81 -21.06
CA GLY A 169 23.71 -10.40 -22.37
C GLY A 169 24.31 -8.98 -22.39
N LEU A 170 24.69 -8.46 -21.24
CA LEU A 170 25.23 -7.11 -21.06
C LEU A 170 26.76 -7.17 -21.02
N SER A 171 27.41 -6.86 -22.14
CA SER A 171 28.88 -6.85 -22.24
C SER A 171 29.48 -5.43 -22.32
N SER A 172 28.71 -4.46 -22.72
CA SER A 172 29.03 -3.03 -22.81
C SER A 172 27.76 -2.24 -22.56
N ASP A 173 27.89 -0.91 -22.41
CA ASP A 173 26.73 -0.03 -22.23
C ASP A 173 25.75 -0.21 -23.39
N PRO A 174 24.53 -0.67 -23.13
CA PRO A 174 23.53 -0.90 -24.17
C PRO A 174 23.10 0.46 -24.77
N SER A 175 23.45 0.70 -26.02
CA SER A 175 23.18 1.98 -26.72
C SER A 175 21.70 2.27 -27.00
N ASP A 176 20.81 1.33 -26.72
CA ASP A 176 19.35 1.41 -26.94
C ASP A 176 18.55 1.68 -25.67
N LEU A 177 19.23 1.99 -24.55
CA LEU A 177 18.59 2.29 -23.28
C LEU A 177 18.01 3.72 -23.27
N PRO A 178 16.81 3.89 -22.68
CA PRO A 178 16.36 5.23 -22.36
C PRO A 178 17.27 5.86 -21.28
N ASP A 179 17.40 7.20 -21.32
CA ASP A 179 18.25 7.98 -20.39
C ASP A 179 17.94 7.76 -18.90
N ILE A 180 16.79 7.16 -18.60
CA ILE A 180 16.37 6.83 -17.22
C ILE A 180 17.15 5.65 -16.60
N ILE A 181 17.88 4.84 -17.39
CA ILE A 181 18.70 3.73 -16.91
C ILE A 181 20.16 3.97 -17.29
N LYS A 182 21.03 4.01 -16.30
CA LYS A 182 22.47 4.21 -16.48
C LYS A 182 23.23 3.05 -15.89
N PHE A 183 24.10 2.44 -16.69
CA PHE A 183 25.07 1.46 -16.24
C PHE A 183 26.40 2.17 -15.98
N GLU A 184 26.95 2.01 -14.78
CA GLU A 184 28.29 2.53 -14.49
C GLU A 184 29.36 1.69 -15.18
N THR A 185 30.45 2.35 -15.61
CA THR A 185 31.61 1.73 -16.20
C THR A 185 32.85 1.95 -15.35
N ASP A 186 33.81 1.03 -15.44
CA ASP A 186 35.14 1.18 -14.87
C ASP A 186 36.02 2.12 -15.73
N GLY A 187 37.26 2.37 -15.30
CA GLY A 187 38.20 3.22 -16.02
C GLY A 187 38.59 2.75 -17.43
N ASN A 188 38.25 1.51 -17.81
CA ASN A 188 38.45 0.92 -19.12
C ASN A 188 37.17 0.90 -19.98
N GLY A 189 36.07 1.45 -19.48
CA GLY A 189 34.76 1.45 -20.16
C GLY A 189 34.00 0.14 -20.07
N ALA A 190 34.39 -0.81 -19.22
CA ALA A 190 33.63 -2.02 -18.96
C ALA A 190 32.61 -1.79 -17.84
N LEU A 191 31.42 -2.44 -17.93
CA LEU A 191 30.39 -2.34 -16.89
C LEU A 191 30.96 -2.77 -15.54
N ASN A 192 30.77 -1.93 -14.50
CA ASN A 192 31.24 -2.24 -13.15
C ASN A 192 30.19 -2.94 -12.27
N GLY A 193 29.01 -3.22 -12.83
CA GLY A 193 27.93 -3.94 -12.17
C GLY A 193 26.94 -3.05 -11.42
N ILE A 194 27.18 -1.75 -11.30
CA ILE A 194 26.26 -0.81 -10.66
C ILE A 194 25.32 -0.24 -11.72
N ILE A 195 24.00 -0.29 -11.43
CA ILE A 195 22.94 0.11 -12.34
C ILE A 195 22.05 1.13 -11.62
N HIS A 196 21.90 2.30 -12.20
CA HIS A 196 21.06 3.40 -11.70
C HIS A 196 19.82 3.55 -12.55
N GLU A 197 18.66 3.60 -11.89
CA GLU A 197 17.36 3.79 -12.54
C GLU A 197 16.72 5.07 -12.01
N HIS A 198 16.51 6.06 -12.87
CA HIS A 198 15.83 7.33 -12.54
C HIS A 198 14.31 7.18 -12.67
N THR A 199 13.76 6.22 -11.93
CA THR A 199 12.33 5.89 -11.83
C THR A 199 12.03 5.49 -10.38
N PHE A 200 10.75 5.39 -10.02
CA PHE A 200 10.34 4.88 -8.70
C PHE A 200 10.07 3.37 -8.69
N VAL A 201 9.98 2.76 -9.86
CA VAL A 201 9.70 1.33 -10.04
C VAL A 201 10.92 0.65 -10.64
N PRO A 202 11.47 -0.43 -10.05
CA PRO A 202 12.60 -1.13 -10.63
C PRO A 202 12.17 -1.85 -11.92
N ILE A 203 12.67 -1.38 -13.04
CA ILE A 203 12.36 -1.89 -14.38
C ILE A 203 13.55 -2.61 -15.03
N ALA A 204 14.79 -2.26 -14.65
CA ALA A 204 15.99 -2.90 -15.20
C ALA A 204 16.03 -4.40 -14.90
N GLU A 205 15.64 -4.81 -13.68
CA GLU A 205 15.63 -6.23 -13.30
C GLU A 205 14.71 -7.06 -14.20
N LEU A 206 13.60 -6.51 -14.64
CA LEU A 206 12.62 -7.21 -15.46
C LEU A 206 12.92 -7.14 -16.96
N ALA A 207 13.49 -6.01 -17.40
CA ALA A 207 13.80 -5.81 -18.80
C ALA A 207 15.08 -6.52 -19.24
N TYR A 208 16.11 -6.55 -18.39
CA TYR A 208 17.43 -7.06 -18.75
C TYR A 208 17.79 -8.38 -18.04
N PHE A 209 17.41 -8.54 -16.77
CA PHE A 209 17.72 -9.75 -15.99
C PHE A 209 16.62 -10.80 -16.04
N GLN A 210 16.04 -11.05 -17.21
CA GLN A 210 14.89 -11.94 -17.41
C GLN A 210 15.13 -13.40 -17.01
N ARG A 211 16.41 -13.85 -16.95
CA ARG A 211 16.78 -15.19 -16.49
C ARG A 211 16.83 -15.34 -14.96
N MET A 212 16.75 -14.22 -14.24
CA MET A 212 16.71 -14.21 -12.78
C MET A 212 15.40 -14.86 -12.28
N PRO A 213 15.44 -15.54 -11.12
CA PRO A 213 14.22 -16.08 -10.50
C PRO A 213 13.15 -14.99 -10.30
N ARG A 214 11.94 -15.31 -10.69
CA ARG A 214 10.75 -14.43 -10.55
C ARG A 214 9.86 -14.94 -9.43
N PHE A 215 9.02 -14.07 -8.89
CA PHE A 215 7.94 -14.49 -8.02
C PHE A 215 6.96 -15.36 -8.81
N ASN A 216 6.68 -16.52 -8.30
CA ASN A 216 5.67 -17.42 -8.85
C ASN A 216 4.35 -17.30 -8.07
N HIS A 217 3.32 -17.96 -8.53
CA HIS A 217 2.00 -17.93 -7.91
C HIS A 217 2.02 -18.37 -6.43
N GLN A 218 2.83 -19.38 -6.07
CA GLN A 218 2.96 -19.83 -4.68
C GLN A 218 3.69 -18.80 -3.80
N ASP A 219 4.70 -18.12 -4.35
CA ASP A 219 5.37 -17.02 -3.64
C ASP A 219 4.38 -15.90 -3.32
N ARG A 220 3.48 -15.56 -4.26
CA ARG A 220 2.43 -14.54 -4.05
C ARG A 220 1.44 -14.97 -3.00
N ILE A 221 0.94 -16.21 -3.04
CA ILE A 221 0.04 -16.75 -2.00
C ILE A 221 0.71 -16.70 -0.63
N ALA A 222 1.94 -17.18 -0.52
CA ALA A 222 2.71 -17.16 0.73
C ALA A 222 2.98 -15.72 1.21
N GLY A 223 3.29 -14.82 0.29
CA GLY A 223 3.48 -13.39 0.54
C GLY A 223 2.23 -12.74 1.11
N ILE A 224 1.06 -12.93 0.50
CA ILE A 224 -0.22 -12.39 0.95
C ILE A 224 -0.55 -12.90 2.37
N LYS A 225 -0.45 -14.21 2.63
CA LYS A 225 -0.71 -14.79 3.96
C LYS A 225 0.20 -14.19 5.03
N ARG A 226 1.48 -14.00 4.72
CA ARG A 226 2.44 -13.36 5.63
C ARG A 226 2.13 -11.89 5.85
N SER A 227 1.76 -11.16 4.80
CA SER A 227 1.33 -9.77 4.91
C SER A 227 0.13 -9.63 5.84
N MET A 228 -0.88 -10.48 5.68
CA MET A 228 -2.05 -10.48 6.56
C MET A 228 -1.68 -10.58 8.04
N THR A 229 -0.69 -11.40 8.39
CA THR A 229 -0.20 -11.51 9.78
C THR A 229 0.41 -10.19 10.27
N ILE A 230 1.17 -9.50 9.42
CA ILE A 230 1.79 -8.19 9.75
C ILE A 230 0.71 -7.13 9.94
N TYR A 231 -0.26 -7.08 9.04
CA TYR A 231 -1.38 -6.13 9.09
C TYR A 231 -2.27 -6.37 10.32
N ASN A 232 -2.58 -7.64 10.64
CA ASN A 232 -3.36 -7.97 11.82
C ASN A 232 -2.65 -7.54 13.12
N ALA A 233 -1.33 -7.69 13.23
CA ALA A 233 -0.56 -7.24 14.38
C ALA A 233 -0.60 -5.71 14.58
N SER A 234 -0.87 -4.96 13.53
CA SER A 234 -1.07 -3.50 13.56
C SER A 234 -2.54 -3.09 13.79
N GLY A 235 -3.45 -4.07 13.85
CA GLY A 235 -4.89 -3.80 14.01
C GLY A 235 -5.63 -3.54 12.69
N THR A 236 -5.00 -3.75 11.55
CA THR A 236 -5.67 -3.62 10.24
C THR A 236 -6.47 -4.88 9.93
N THR A 237 -7.75 -4.68 9.61
CA THR A 237 -8.71 -5.76 9.32
C THR A 237 -9.17 -5.76 7.87
N SER A 238 -8.97 -4.65 7.16
CA SER A 238 -9.31 -4.51 5.75
C SER A 238 -8.30 -3.63 5.02
N VAL A 239 -8.12 -3.91 3.72
CA VAL A 239 -7.26 -3.14 2.83
C VAL A 239 -7.98 -2.80 1.53
N TYR A 240 -7.58 -1.68 0.93
CA TYR A 240 -7.93 -1.27 -0.42
C TYR A 240 -6.65 -1.20 -1.25
N GLU A 241 -6.51 -2.09 -2.25
CA GLU A 241 -5.35 -2.16 -3.13
C GLU A 241 -5.51 -1.17 -4.29
N GLU A 242 -5.35 0.11 -3.99
CA GLU A 242 -5.71 1.22 -4.88
C GLU A 242 -4.86 1.28 -6.15
N HIS A 243 -3.55 1.00 -6.05
CA HIS A 243 -2.61 1.12 -7.18
C HIS A 243 -2.85 0.08 -8.28
N GLY A 244 -3.82 -0.79 -8.08
CA GLY A 244 -4.23 -1.80 -9.02
C GLY A 244 -3.48 -3.12 -8.89
N CYS A 245 -4.24 -4.16 -9.14
CA CYS A 245 -3.78 -5.55 -9.13
C CYS A 245 -3.83 -6.13 -10.54
N SER A 246 -2.76 -6.77 -10.97
CA SER A 246 -2.76 -7.58 -12.19
C SER A 246 -3.65 -8.81 -12.02
N GLN A 247 -4.01 -9.46 -13.12
CA GLN A 247 -4.73 -10.73 -13.07
C GLN A 247 -3.97 -11.78 -12.24
N GLU A 248 -2.65 -11.88 -12.42
CA GLU A 248 -1.78 -12.79 -11.65
C GLU A 248 -1.93 -12.62 -10.14
N LEU A 249 -2.05 -11.37 -9.69
CA LEU A 249 -2.19 -11.05 -8.28
C LEU A 249 -3.61 -11.32 -7.78
N ILE A 250 -4.64 -10.95 -8.55
CA ILE A 250 -6.03 -11.26 -8.22
C ILE A 250 -6.22 -12.78 -8.03
N GLU A 251 -5.64 -13.59 -8.92
CA GLU A 251 -5.68 -15.06 -8.80
C GLU A 251 -5.05 -15.56 -7.49
N ALA A 252 -3.97 -14.93 -7.01
CA ALA A 252 -3.36 -15.27 -5.73
C ALA A 252 -4.27 -14.91 -4.53
N TYR A 253 -4.95 -13.75 -4.54
CA TYR A 253 -5.94 -13.40 -3.52
C TYR A 253 -7.13 -14.37 -3.54
N VAL A 254 -7.63 -14.72 -4.72
CA VAL A 254 -8.71 -15.71 -4.88
C VAL A 254 -8.29 -17.06 -4.28
N ALA A 255 -7.05 -17.51 -4.52
CA ALA A 255 -6.54 -18.75 -3.94
C ALA A 255 -6.48 -18.71 -2.42
N VAL A 256 -6.01 -17.61 -1.81
CA VAL A 256 -5.99 -17.44 -0.35
C VAL A 256 -7.40 -17.46 0.23
N ASN A 257 -8.37 -16.81 -0.43
CA ASN A 257 -9.76 -16.81 0.01
C ASN A 257 -10.41 -18.21 -0.12
N ALA A 258 -10.16 -18.92 -1.21
CA ALA A 258 -10.68 -20.27 -1.44
C ALA A 258 -10.16 -21.30 -0.41
N GLU A 259 -8.96 -21.09 0.13
CA GLU A 259 -8.40 -21.90 1.23
C GLU A 259 -8.98 -21.52 2.62
N ASN A 260 -9.87 -20.54 2.72
CA ASN A 260 -10.34 -19.93 3.98
C ASN A 260 -9.18 -19.44 4.87
N ALA A 261 -8.09 -18.99 4.24
CA ALA A 261 -6.88 -18.54 4.91
C ALA A 261 -6.80 -17.01 5.04
N ALA A 262 -7.78 -16.27 4.52
CA ALA A 262 -7.83 -14.83 4.64
C ALA A 262 -8.12 -14.41 6.08
N THR A 263 -7.28 -13.51 6.61
CA THR A 263 -7.43 -12.89 7.95
C THR A 263 -7.51 -11.37 7.87
N VAL A 264 -7.37 -10.81 6.68
CA VAL A 264 -7.61 -9.40 6.33
C VAL A 264 -8.51 -9.39 5.12
N ARG A 265 -9.57 -8.56 5.13
CA ARG A 265 -10.45 -8.38 3.96
C ARG A 265 -9.76 -7.52 2.91
N ALA A 266 -10.00 -7.78 1.64
CA ALA A 266 -9.37 -7.05 0.57
C ALA A 266 -10.38 -6.58 -0.48
N THR A 267 -10.32 -5.30 -0.82
CA THR A 267 -10.93 -4.74 -2.02
C THR A 267 -9.82 -4.42 -3.00
N LEU A 268 -9.84 -5.07 -4.15
CA LEU A 268 -8.82 -4.94 -5.18
C LEU A 268 -9.30 -4.00 -6.28
N VAL A 269 -8.39 -3.18 -6.81
CA VAL A 269 -8.60 -2.42 -8.03
C VAL A 269 -7.91 -3.14 -9.17
N TYR A 270 -8.60 -3.36 -10.28
CA TYR A 270 -7.98 -4.05 -11.42
C TYR A 270 -7.04 -3.12 -12.19
N SER A 271 -5.82 -3.58 -12.43
CA SER A 271 -4.85 -2.92 -13.31
C SER A 271 -4.87 -3.60 -14.67
N PRO A 272 -5.63 -3.08 -15.67
CA PRO A 272 -5.72 -3.72 -16.98
C PRO A 272 -4.46 -3.45 -17.79
N SER A 273 -4.12 -4.40 -18.70
CA SER A 273 -3.21 -4.13 -19.80
C SER A 273 -3.89 -3.19 -20.79
N TRP A 274 -3.37 -1.99 -20.98
CA TRP A 274 -3.95 -1.04 -21.93
C TRP A 274 -3.81 -1.51 -23.38
N HIS A 275 -2.77 -2.26 -23.71
CA HIS A 275 -2.61 -2.87 -25.03
C HIS A 275 -3.76 -3.81 -25.36
N PHE A 276 -4.19 -4.62 -24.39
CA PHE A 276 -5.34 -5.48 -24.56
C PHE A 276 -6.63 -4.69 -24.72
N ALA A 277 -6.85 -3.70 -23.85
CA ALA A 277 -8.03 -2.85 -23.91
C ALA A 277 -8.11 -2.07 -25.23
N ASN A 278 -7.01 -1.45 -25.66
CA ASN A 278 -6.95 -0.68 -26.90
C ASN A 278 -7.15 -1.56 -28.14
N LYS A 279 -6.54 -2.75 -28.18
CA LYS A 279 -6.67 -3.69 -29.31
C LYS A 279 -8.12 -4.08 -29.60
N ASN A 280 -8.95 -4.20 -28.57
CA ASN A 280 -10.35 -4.60 -28.68
C ASN A 280 -11.30 -3.37 -28.76
N GLY A 281 -10.78 -2.16 -28.62
CA GLY A 281 -11.54 -0.93 -28.37
C GLY A 281 -12.03 -0.86 -26.92
N TYR A 282 -11.87 0.28 -26.28
CA TYR A 282 -12.20 0.47 -24.86
C TYR A 282 -13.66 0.12 -24.56
N GLU A 283 -14.61 0.57 -25.36
CA GLU A 283 -16.04 0.29 -25.16
C GLU A 283 -16.33 -1.22 -25.12
N SER A 284 -15.75 -1.99 -26.06
CA SER A 284 -15.93 -3.45 -26.10
C SER A 284 -15.28 -4.15 -24.92
N ALA A 285 -14.12 -3.66 -24.45
CA ALA A 285 -13.45 -4.24 -23.28
C ALA A 285 -14.26 -3.97 -22.00
N PHE A 286 -14.67 -2.71 -21.78
CA PHE A 286 -15.41 -2.32 -20.58
C PHE A 286 -16.81 -2.90 -20.53
N SER A 287 -17.50 -3.04 -21.65
CA SER A 287 -18.78 -3.75 -21.72
C SER A 287 -18.69 -5.19 -21.24
N LYS A 288 -17.56 -5.88 -21.50
CA LYS A 288 -17.33 -7.24 -20.99
C LYS A 288 -16.91 -7.26 -19.52
N TRP A 289 -16.23 -6.20 -19.07
CA TRP A 289 -15.77 -6.13 -17.69
C TRP A 289 -16.84 -5.63 -16.72
N SER A 290 -17.91 -4.99 -17.22
CA SER A 290 -18.99 -4.47 -16.38
C SER A 290 -19.68 -5.54 -15.54
N ASP A 291 -19.66 -6.81 -15.96
CA ASP A 291 -20.26 -7.90 -15.22
C ASP A 291 -19.52 -8.25 -13.90
N TRP A 292 -18.22 -7.90 -13.83
CA TRP A 292 -17.40 -8.21 -12.65
C TRP A 292 -16.70 -6.98 -12.02
N LEU A 293 -16.70 -5.83 -12.69
CA LEU A 293 -16.15 -4.57 -12.19
C LEU A 293 -17.21 -3.49 -11.99
N GLY A 294 -18.44 -3.71 -12.43
CA GLY A 294 -19.48 -2.69 -12.43
C GLY A 294 -19.91 -2.26 -11.04
N GLY A 295 -20.26 -0.98 -10.92
CA GLY A 295 -20.64 -0.34 -9.68
C GLY A 295 -19.44 0.07 -8.80
N PHE A 296 -19.73 0.81 -7.74
CA PHE A 296 -18.65 1.31 -6.86
C PHE A 296 -18.10 0.24 -5.91
N ARG A 297 -18.83 -0.84 -5.65
CA ARG A 297 -18.39 -1.97 -4.83
C ARG A 297 -17.71 -3.06 -5.68
N GLY A 298 -17.99 -3.10 -6.98
CA GLY A 298 -17.54 -4.19 -7.86
C GLY A 298 -18.21 -5.52 -7.54
N ASN A 299 -17.50 -6.62 -7.80
CA ASN A 299 -17.98 -7.98 -7.59
C ASN A 299 -17.11 -8.73 -6.58
N GLY A 300 -17.74 -9.59 -5.80
CA GLY A 300 -17.10 -10.40 -4.76
C GLY A 300 -17.98 -10.59 -3.54
N ASP A 301 -17.36 -11.00 -2.44
CA ASP A 301 -18.01 -11.18 -1.15
C ASP A 301 -17.48 -10.18 -0.09
N GLU A 302 -17.75 -10.44 1.18
CA GLU A 302 -17.28 -9.59 2.29
C GLU A 302 -15.78 -9.79 2.59
N TRP A 303 -15.12 -10.80 2.04
CA TRP A 303 -13.71 -11.09 2.25
C TRP A 303 -12.83 -10.59 1.11
N LEU A 304 -13.32 -10.70 -0.11
CA LEU A 304 -12.59 -10.34 -1.31
C LEU A 304 -13.54 -9.77 -2.37
N SER A 305 -13.26 -8.55 -2.82
CA SER A 305 -13.96 -7.94 -3.94
C SER A 305 -12.99 -7.30 -4.92
N VAL A 306 -13.44 -7.11 -6.18
CA VAL A 306 -12.70 -6.35 -7.19
C VAL A 306 -13.56 -5.17 -7.62
N ALA A 307 -13.13 -3.94 -7.34
CA ALA A 307 -13.92 -2.73 -7.46
C ALA A 307 -13.25 -1.70 -8.38
N GLY A 308 -13.61 -1.74 -9.66
CA GLY A 308 -13.16 -0.77 -10.64
C GLY A 308 -11.79 -1.04 -11.24
N ILE A 309 -11.27 -0.03 -11.93
CA ILE A 309 -10.02 -0.07 -12.67
C ILE A 309 -9.03 0.97 -12.16
N PHE A 310 -7.74 0.69 -12.31
CA PHE A 310 -6.67 1.66 -12.11
C PHE A 310 -6.41 2.43 -13.42
N ALA A 311 -6.25 3.75 -13.30
CA ALA A 311 -5.88 4.62 -14.41
C ALA A 311 -4.55 5.32 -14.10
N ASP A 312 -3.57 5.18 -14.99
CA ASP A 312 -2.24 5.78 -14.87
C ASP A 312 -1.78 6.34 -16.22
N PHE A 313 -0.90 7.34 -16.18
CA PHE A 313 -0.27 7.88 -17.36
C PHE A 313 0.95 7.07 -17.78
N GLY A 314 1.03 6.74 -19.05
CA GLY A 314 2.23 6.20 -19.66
C GLY A 314 3.26 7.26 -20.00
N VAL A 315 4.33 7.39 -19.22
CA VAL A 315 5.49 8.20 -19.60
C VAL A 315 6.31 7.44 -20.62
N THR A 316 6.56 8.04 -21.78
CA THR A 316 7.11 7.35 -22.97
C THR A 316 8.42 6.58 -22.72
N PRO A 317 9.50 7.13 -22.08
CA PRO A 317 10.72 6.36 -21.85
C PRO A 317 10.50 5.18 -20.88
N ASP A 318 9.70 5.38 -19.84
CA ASP A 318 9.39 4.39 -18.84
C ASP A 318 8.57 3.23 -19.45
N ASN A 319 7.54 3.55 -20.25
CA ASN A 319 6.71 2.57 -20.92
C ASN A 319 7.49 1.67 -21.88
N MET A 320 8.47 2.21 -22.60
CA MET A 320 9.29 1.40 -23.51
C MET A 320 10.01 0.28 -22.77
N VAL A 321 10.48 0.52 -21.55
CA VAL A 321 11.16 -0.50 -20.74
C VAL A 321 10.13 -1.41 -20.06
N ARG A 322 9.04 -0.85 -19.52
CA ARG A 322 7.95 -1.62 -18.89
C ARG A 322 7.35 -2.65 -19.86
N ASN A 323 7.11 -2.28 -21.10
CA ASN A 323 6.55 -3.16 -22.13
C ASN A 323 7.43 -4.38 -22.43
N ARG A 324 8.76 -4.29 -22.21
CA ARG A 324 9.66 -5.45 -22.33
C ARG A 324 9.42 -6.52 -21.25
N SER A 325 8.82 -6.13 -20.13
CA SER A 325 8.55 -7.02 -19.00
C SER A 325 7.18 -7.68 -19.04
N ALA A 326 6.24 -7.15 -19.83
CA ALA A 326 4.87 -7.66 -19.90
C ALA A 326 4.84 -9.14 -20.37
N PRO A 327 3.95 -9.98 -19.82
CA PRO A 327 2.91 -9.70 -18.83
C PRO A 327 3.35 -9.80 -17.36
N TYR A 328 4.63 -9.99 -17.07
CA TYR A 328 5.12 -10.16 -15.69
C TYR A 328 5.09 -8.82 -14.93
N THR A 329 4.55 -8.83 -13.73
CA THR A 329 4.34 -7.62 -12.91
C THR A 329 5.45 -7.38 -11.88
N GLY A 330 6.39 -8.30 -11.73
CA GLY A 330 7.52 -8.18 -10.80
C GLY A 330 7.08 -7.98 -9.36
N TRP A 331 7.76 -7.06 -8.70
CA TRP A 331 7.48 -6.68 -7.32
C TRP A 331 6.17 -5.89 -7.17
N SER A 332 5.81 -5.07 -8.15
CA SER A 332 4.74 -4.07 -8.03
C SER A 332 3.32 -4.63 -7.97
N GLY A 333 3.08 -5.84 -8.46
CA GLY A 333 1.74 -6.43 -8.46
C GLY A 333 0.76 -5.89 -9.51
N PHE A 334 1.00 -4.71 -10.10
CA PHE A 334 0.20 -4.16 -11.20
C PHE A 334 0.82 -4.49 -12.58
N ASN A 335 0.04 -4.39 -13.64
CA ASN A 335 0.56 -4.56 -15.00
C ASN A 335 1.49 -3.40 -15.35
N TYR A 336 2.70 -3.71 -15.84
CA TYR A 336 3.64 -2.68 -16.24
C TYR A 336 3.24 -1.93 -17.52
N ASP A 337 2.35 -2.49 -18.33
CA ASP A 337 1.74 -1.83 -19.49
C ASP A 337 0.37 -1.21 -19.19
N SER A 338 0.08 -0.92 -17.92
CA SER A 338 -1.17 -0.25 -17.51
C SER A 338 -1.20 1.25 -17.82
N GLY A 339 -0.05 1.88 -18.08
CA GLY A 339 0.03 3.29 -18.39
C GLY A 339 -0.63 3.61 -19.75
N ILE A 340 -1.60 4.52 -19.74
CA ILE A 340 -2.38 4.90 -20.91
C ILE A 340 -1.72 6.11 -21.57
N PRO A 341 -1.53 6.11 -22.91
CA PRO A 341 -1.12 7.33 -23.61
C PRO A 341 -2.10 8.48 -23.36
N GLU A 342 -1.61 9.68 -23.13
CA GLU A 342 -2.44 10.85 -22.82
C GLU A 342 -3.56 11.05 -23.85
N SER A 343 -3.29 10.82 -25.15
CA SER A 343 -4.29 10.90 -26.22
C SER A 343 -5.45 9.92 -26.12
N GLY A 344 -5.31 8.84 -25.32
CA GLY A 344 -6.32 7.80 -25.14
C GLY A 344 -7.09 7.88 -23.83
N ILE A 345 -6.70 8.75 -22.89
CA ILE A 345 -7.25 8.78 -21.53
C ILE A 345 -8.73 9.13 -21.51
N VAL A 346 -9.15 10.14 -22.28
CA VAL A 346 -10.55 10.56 -22.32
C VAL A 346 -11.44 9.44 -22.82
N ASP A 347 -11.06 8.76 -23.89
CA ASP A 347 -11.84 7.64 -24.45
C ASP A 347 -11.89 6.47 -23.48
N TYR A 348 -10.79 6.16 -22.80
CA TYR A 348 -10.69 5.11 -21.79
C TYR A 348 -11.61 5.40 -20.60
N LEU A 349 -11.50 6.57 -20.00
CA LEU A 349 -12.31 6.96 -18.85
C LEU A 349 -13.80 7.12 -19.21
N ALA A 350 -14.10 7.66 -20.42
CA ALA A 350 -15.48 7.77 -20.89
C ALA A 350 -16.13 6.39 -21.08
N ALA A 351 -15.39 5.41 -21.61
CA ALA A 351 -15.88 4.05 -21.73
C ALA A 351 -16.14 3.42 -20.36
N ALA A 352 -15.24 3.64 -19.38
CA ALA A 352 -15.43 3.20 -18.00
C ALA A 352 -16.72 3.81 -17.39
N ALA A 353 -16.91 5.13 -17.54
CA ALA A 353 -18.07 5.85 -17.00
C ALA A 353 -19.40 5.35 -17.60
N ARG A 354 -19.44 5.14 -18.93
CA ARG A 354 -20.63 4.63 -19.63
C ARG A 354 -20.99 3.20 -19.22
N ASN A 355 -20.00 2.38 -18.92
CA ASN A 355 -20.17 1.00 -18.48
C ASN A 355 -20.28 0.85 -16.96
N ASN A 356 -20.50 1.96 -16.24
CA ASN A 356 -20.62 2.00 -14.77
C ASN A 356 -19.44 1.34 -14.05
N ILE A 357 -18.24 1.49 -14.57
CA ILE A 357 -17.01 1.01 -13.95
C ILE A 357 -16.33 2.18 -13.26
N ARG A 358 -15.99 1.99 -11.99
CA ARG A 358 -15.29 2.95 -11.16
C ARG A 358 -13.84 3.10 -11.63
N ALA A 359 -13.35 4.34 -11.78
CA ALA A 359 -11.95 4.61 -12.02
C ALA A 359 -11.25 5.06 -10.73
N ASN A 360 -10.01 4.59 -10.54
CA ASN A 360 -9.11 4.95 -9.46
C ASN A 360 -7.86 5.56 -10.08
N ALA A 361 -7.56 6.80 -9.75
CA ALA A 361 -6.37 7.52 -10.20
C ALA A 361 -5.61 8.06 -8.98
N ILE A 362 -4.28 8.07 -9.04
CA ILE A 362 -3.42 8.48 -7.91
C ILE A 362 -2.71 9.83 -8.10
N TRP A 363 -3.02 10.54 -9.19
CA TRP A 363 -2.42 11.84 -9.49
C TRP A 363 -3.49 12.90 -9.62
N MET A 364 -3.27 14.07 -8.99
CA MET A 364 -4.19 15.20 -9.06
C MET A 364 -4.44 15.72 -10.49
N ASP A 365 -3.52 15.46 -11.42
CA ASP A 365 -3.68 15.79 -12.84
C ASP A 365 -4.90 15.09 -13.47
N PHE A 366 -5.37 13.98 -12.91
CA PHE A 366 -6.59 13.32 -13.36
C PHE A 366 -7.88 14.11 -13.08
N LEU A 367 -7.85 15.12 -12.22
CA LEU A 367 -9.05 15.89 -11.89
C LEU A 367 -9.65 16.56 -13.14
N GLU A 368 -8.81 17.16 -14.00
CA GLU A 368 -9.26 17.80 -15.25
C GLU A 368 -9.91 16.78 -16.19
N TYR A 369 -9.40 15.54 -16.23
CA TYR A 369 -10.01 14.47 -17.01
C TYR A 369 -11.33 14.03 -16.40
N PHE A 370 -11.45 13.92 -15.09
CA PHE A 370 -12.71 13.57 -14.42
C PHE A 370 -13.78 14.62 -14.66
N GLU A 371 -13.43 15.92 -14.61
CA GLU A 371 -14.32 17.02 -14.98
C GLU A 371 -14.79 16.94 -16.45
N ALA A 372 -13.88 16.57 -17.36
CA ALA A 372 -14.22 16.39 -18.75
C ALA A 372 -15.15 15.18 -18.97
N ILE A 373 -14.92 14.09 -18.24
CA ILE A 373 -15.74 12.87 -18.31
C ILE A 373 -17.14 13.12 -17.72
N ASP A 374 -17.25 13.87 -16.63
CA ASP A 374 -18.56 14.19 -16.01
C ASP A 374 -19.51 14.87 -17.02
N LYS A 375 -18.99 15.72 -17.91
CA LYS A 375 -19.75 16.34 -19.00
C LYS A 375 -20.22 15.34 -20.06
N ILE A 376 -19.55 14.19 -20.20
CA ILE A 376 -19.90 13.12 -21.16
C ILE A 376 -20.82 12.09 -20.51
N SER A 377 -20.53 11.70 -19.28
CA SER A 377 -21.25 10.70 -18.51
C SER A 377 -21.12 11.04 -17.02
N PRO A 378 -22.19 11.53 -16.36
CA PRO A 378 -22.14 12.00 -14.98
C PRO A 378 -21.47 11.02 -14.01
N LEU A 379 -20.56 11.52 -13.17
CA LEU A 379 -19.80 10.74 -12.19
C LEU A 379 -20.50 10.64 -10.84
N SER A 380 -21.45 11.52 -10.57
CA SER A 380 -22.22 11.51 -9.32
C SER A 380 -22.78 10.12 -9.02
N GLY A 381 -22.54 9.63 -7.80
CA GLY A 381 -22.92 8.29 -7.35
C GLY A 381 -22.05 7.14 -7.82
N LYS A 382 -21.07 7.35 -8.72
CA LYS A 382 -20.12 6.32 -9.16
C LYS A 382 -18.93 6.17 -8.21
N ARG A 383 -18.72 7.11 -7.30
CA ARG A 383 -17.66 7.12 -6.28
C ARG A 383 -16.26 6.86 -6.88
N TRP A 384 -15.94 7.56 -7.96
CA TRP A 384 -14.59 7.49 -8.51
C TRP A 384 -13.58 7.97 -7.48
N VAL A 385 -12.35 7.45 -7.54
CA VAL A 385 -11.34 7.68 -6.52
C VAL A 385 -10.23 8.56 -7.04
N MET A 386 -9.92 9.60 -6.26
CA MET A 386 -8.70 10.37 -6.39
C MET A 386 -7.78 10.02 -5.23
N GLY A 387 -6.74 9.27 -5.51
CA GLY A 387 -5.76 8.84 -4.53
C GLY A 387 -4.61 9.82 -4.36
N HIS A 388 -3.77 9.53 -3.35
CA HIS A 388 -2.52 10.25 -3.10
C HIS A 388 -2.69 11.78 -3.00
N LEU A 389 -3.70 12.25 -2.28
CA LEU A 389 -3.89 13.69 -2.09
C LEU A 389 -2.57 14.37 -1.66
N ASP A 390 -1.88 14.98 -2.61
CA ASP A 390 -0.60 15.68 -2.40
C ASP A 390 -0.81 17.17 -2.17
N ARG A 391 -1.58 17.79 -3.05
CA ARG A 391 -1.90 19.21 -3.01
C ARG A 391 -3.23 19.48 -3.69
N ALA A 392 -4.05 20.35 -3.09
CA ALA A 392 -5.26 20.86 -3.72
C ALA A 392 -5.56 22.29 -3.27
N THR A 393 -6.06 23.10 -4.20
CA THR A 393 -6.65 24.42 -3.94
C THR A 393 -8.10 24.26 -3.47
N GLU A 394 -8.70 25.33 -2.93
CA GLU A 394 -10.12 25.34 -2.55
C GLU A 394 -11.04 25.04 -3.75
N ASP A 395 -10.74 25.60 -4.93
CA ASP A 395 -11.52 25.35 -6.15
C ASP A 395 -11.44 23.87 -6.56
N GLN A 396 -10.26 23.24 -6.45
CA GLN A 396 -10.09 21.81 -6.72
C GLN A 396 -10.85 20.94 -5.72
N ILE A 397 -10.84 21.30 -4.44
CA ILE A 397 -11.61 20.61 -3.40
C ILE A 397 -13.11 20.72 -3.70
N GLN A 398 -13.59 21.91 -4.09
CA GLN A 398 -14.99 22.09 -4.48
C GLN A 398 -15.34 21.22 -5.70
N SER A 399 -14.50 21.20 -6.73
CA SER A 399 -14.69 20.33 -7.91
C SER A 399 -14.78 18.85 -7.53
N MET A 400 -13.87 18.37 -6.68
CA MET A 400 -13.90 16.97 -6.20
C MET A 400 -15.19 16.65 -5.43
N SER A 401 -15.71 17.61 -4.63
CA SER A 401 -16.99 17.47 -3.92
C SER A 401 -18.16 17.39 -4.90
N ASP A 402 -18.21 18.29 -5.89
CA ASP A 402 -19.29 18.33 -6.90
C ASP A 402 -19.32 17.06 -7.75
N LEU A 403 -18.17 16.49 -8.07
CA LEU A 403 -18.04 15.21 -8.78
C LEU A 403 -18.41 13.99 -7.91
N GLY A 404 -18.54 14.15 -6.60
CA GLY A 404 -18.82 13.07 -5.66
C GLY A 404 -17.71 12.04 -5.56
N LEU A 405 -16.43 12.50 -5.59
CA LEU A 405 -15.28 11.63 -5.49
C LEU A 405 -15.08 11.09 -4.07
N ALA A 406 -14.47 9.92 -3.96
CA ALA A 406 -13.82 9.44 -2.74
C ALA A 406 -12.30 9.66 -2.86
N MET A 407 -11.62 9.81 -1.72
CA MET A 407 -10.20 10.14 -1.72
C MET A 407 -9.39 9.21 -0.83
N THR A 408 -8.10 9.10 -1.16
CA THR A 408 -7.09 8.54 -0.27
C THR A 408 -5.96 9.53 -0.01
N SER A 409 -5.27 9.38 1.11
CA SER A 409 -4.19 10.28 1.53
C SER A 409 -2.90 9.51 1.69
N HIS A 410 -1.80 10.12 1.27
CA HIS A 410 -0.45 9.60 1.46
C HIS A 410 0.37 10.54 2.36
N THR A 411 -0.02 10.60 3.65
CA THR A 411 0.58 11.50 4.64
C THR A 411 2.07 11.29 4.84
N ASN A 412 2.51 10.03 4.76
CA ASN A 412 3.91 9.66 4.93
C ASN A 412 4.82 10.31 3.87
N ARG A 413 4.37 10.41 2.63
CA ARG A 413 5.09 11.13 1.58
C ARG A 413 4.92 12.65 1.72
N TYR A 414 3.68 13.13 1.66
CA TYR A 414 3.40 14.55 1.42
C TYR A 414 3.46 15.43 2.66
N ILE A 415 3.38 14.84 3.86
CA ILE A 415 3.59 15.57 5.12
C ILE A 415 4.97 15.23 5.70
N TYR A 416 5.20 13.94 5.98
CA TYR A 416 6.33 13.48 6.80
C TYR A 416 7.68 13.58 6.10
N LYS A 417 7.79 13.15 4.82
CA LYS A 417 9.05 13.14 4.07
C LYS A 417 9.24 14.36 3.16
N HIS A 418 8.28 14.66 2.31
CA HIS A 418 8.43 15.66 1.23
C HIS A 418 7.72 16.99 1.48
N GLY A 419 6.90 17.10 2.51
CA GLY A 419 6.10 18.31 2.75
C GLY A 419 6.90 19.60 2.77
N HIS A 420 8.12 19.58 3.33
CA HIS A 420 9.02 20.73 3.34
C HIS A 420 9.49 21.13 1.92
N ILE A 421 9.76 20.15 1.06
CA ILE A 421 10.17 20.39 -0.34
C ILE A 421 9.03 21.06 -1.10
N VAL A 422 7.80 20.55 -0.96
CA VAL A 422 6.62 21.12 -1.61
C VAL A 422 6.37 22.54 -1.08
N ARG A 423 6.43 22.75 0.24
CA ARG A 423 6.28 24.08 0.85
C ARG A 423 7.31 25.09 0.30
N ASP A 424 8.57 24.67 0.17
CA ASP A 424 9.63 25.53 -0.35
C ASP A 424 9.42 25.89 -1.82
N GLN A 425 8.81 24.99 -2.62
CA GLN A 425 8.45 25.22 -4.02
C GLN A 425 7.26 26.19 -4.19
N ILE A 426 6.19 26.02 -3.40
CA ILE A 426 4.97 26.83 -3.56
C ILE A 426 4.92 28.08 -2.70
N GLY A 427 5.81 28.19 -1.71
CA GLY A 427 5.88 29.26 -0.72
C GLY A 427 4.99 29.01 0.50
N LYS A 428 5.43 29.53 1.65
CA LYS A 428 4.77 29.33 2.96
C LYS A 428 3.32 29.84 3.00
N THR A 429 2.99 30.86 2.22
CA THR A 429 1.62 31.41 2.15
C THR A 429 0.60 30.45 1.56
N ARG A 430 1.06 29.45 0.83
CA ARG A 430 0.23 28.42 0.18
C ARG A 430 0.39 27.04 0.84
N GLU A 431 1.08 26.96 1.99
CA GLU A 431 1.35 25.64 2.59
C GLU A 431 0.09 24.86 2.97
N ASN A 432 -1.05 25.55 3.21
CA ASN A 432 -2.34 24.91 3.49
C ASN A 432 -2.92 24.11 2.28
N GLU A 433 -2.35 24.27 1.09
CA GLU A 433 -2.67 23.41 -0.06
C GLU A 433 -2.01 22.04 0.04
N ILE A 434 -1.01 21.86 0.92
CA ILE A 434 -0.25 20.59 1.03
C ILE A 434 -1.04 19.59 1.86
N ALA A 435 -1.43 18.48 1.21
CA ALA A 435 -2.28 17.45 1.80
C ALA A 435 -3.39 18.07 2.67
N PRO A 436 -4.36 18.82 2.09
CA PRO A 436 -5.32 19.65 2.79
C PRO A 436 -6.43 18.81 3.44
N LEU A 437 -6.06 17.93 4.37
CA LEU A 437 -6.94 16.92 4.96
C LEU A 437 -8.15 17.52 5.64
N LYS A 438 -7.95 18.60 6.43
CA LYS A 438 -9.04 19.25 7.15
C LYS A 438 -10.04 19.87 6.17
N SER A 439 -9.55 20.60 5.16
CA SER A 439 -10.40 21.22 4.15
C SER A 439 -11.23 20.19 3.39
N VAL A 440 -10.63 19.04 3.05
CA VAL A 440 -11.33 17.92 2.37
C VAL A 440 -12.42 17.32 3.27
N VAL A 441 -12.12 17.10 4.56
CA VAL A 441 -13.11 16.59 5.53
C VAL A 441 -14.24 17.61 5.75
N GLU A 442 -13.91 18.90 5.86
CA GLU A 442 -14.91 19.98 6.03
C GLU A 442 -15.78 20.17 4.78
N ALA A 443 -15.27 19.89 3.60
CA ALA A 443 -16.05 19.85 2.35
C ALA A 443 -16.96 18.59 2.25
N GLY A 444 -16.92 17.69 3.23
CA GLY A 444 -17.75 16.48 3.25
C GLY A 444 -17.26 15.39 2.31
N ILE A 445 -16.04 15.48 1.77
CA ILE A 445 -15.46 14.46 0.90
C ILE A 445 -14.94 13.31 1.76
N PRO A 446 -15.39 12.06 1.53
CA PRO A 446 -14.85 10.92 2.24
C PRO A 446 -13.39 10.68 1.85
N ILE A 447 -12.48 10.83 2.80
CA ILE A 447 -11.05 10.56 2.63
C ILE A 447 -10.60 9.45 3.58
N ALA A 448 -9.96 8.41 3.05
CA ALA A 448 -9.35 7.34 3.82
C ALA A 448 -7.85 7.59 4.01
N LEU A 449 -7.36 7.34 5.22
CA LEU A 449 -5.91 7.31 5.47
C LEU A 449 -5.30 6.04 4.88
N ALA A 450 -4.04 6.14 4.48
CA ALA A 450 -3.35 5.10 3.74
C ALA A 450 -1.90 4.97 4.19
N THR A 451 -1.39 3.72 4.20
CA THR A 451 0.00 3.44 4.58
C THR A 451 0.97 3.47 3.41
N ASP A 452 0.54 3.01 2.25
CA ASP A 452 1.43 2.69 1.10
C ASP A 452 2.62 1.79 1.52
N ASN A 453 2.41 0.95 2.56
CA ASN A 453 3.38 0.02 3.18
C ASN A 453 4.64 0.62 3.80
N VAL A 454 4.66 1.92 4.11
CA VAL A 454 5.91 2.56 4.56
C VAL A 454 5.69 3.54 5.72
N PRO A 455 5.51 3.04 6.93
CA PRO A 455 5.36 1.66 7.39
C PRO A 455 3.96 1.09 7.17
N THR A 456 3.76 -0.21 7.38
CA THR A 456 2.48 -0.92 7.21
C THR A 456 1.40 -0.61 8.26
N THR A 457 1.72 0.15 9.29
CA THR A 457 0.77 0.50 10.36
C THR A 457 0.08 1.83 10.10
N LEU A 458 -1.26 1.84 10.12
CA LEU A 458 -2.07 3.07 9.99
C LEU A 458 -1.90 4.04 11.17
N TRP A 459 -1.32 3.63 12.28
CA TRP A 459 -1.03 4.53 13.39
C TRP A 459 -0.06 5.64 13.02
N TYR A 460 0.84 5.42 12.05
CA TYR A 460 1.68 6.47 11.48
C TYR A 460 0.88 7.51 10.69
N PRO A 461 0.07 7.17 9.67
CA PRO A 461 -0.83 8.11 9.00
C PRO A 461 -1.77 8.86 9.95
N ILE A 462 -2.34 8.18 10.96
CA ILE A 462 -3.19 8.82 11.98
C ILE A 462 -2.38 9.88 12.74
N TRP A 463 -1.20 9.53 13.25
CA TRP A 463 -0.31 10.47 13.93
C TRP A 463 0.11 11.63 13.03
N GLN A 464 0.49 11.37 11.79
CA GLN A 464 0.90 12.39 10.82
C GLN A 464 -0.25 13.35 10.45
N ALA A 465 -1.46 12.85 10.33
CA ALA A 465 -2.64 13.67 10.06
C ALA A 465 -2.99 14.62 11.23
N ILE A 466 -2.73 14.20 12.47
CA ILE A 466 -2.96 14.98 13.69
C ILE A 466 -1.82 15.98 13.93
N THR A 467 -0.58 15.53 13.89
CA THR A 467 0.58 16.34 14.27
C THR A 467 1.16 17.17 13.13
N ARG A 468 0.96 16.78 11.90
CA ARG A 468 1.55 17.40 10.71
C ARG A 468 3.09 17.45 10.74
N TYR A 469 3.72 16.57 11.54
CA TYR A 469 5.17 16.55 11.75
C TYR A 469 5.92 16.14 10.48
N ASN A 470 7.01 16.86 10.19
CA ASN A 470 7.93 16.55 9.09
C ASN A 470 9.32 16.24 9.67
N MET A 471 9.87 15.10 9.30
CA MET A 471 11.11 14.58 9.89
C MET A 471 12.38 15.36 9.51
N PHE A 472 12.37 16.11 8.40
CA PHE A 472 13.57 16.79 7.91
C PHE A 472 13.71 18.23 8.41
N VAL A 473 12.61 18.86 8.83
CA VAL A 473 12.62 20.22 9.37
C VAL A 473 12.34 20.26 10.87
N ASP A 474 12.16 19.09 11.50
CA ASP A 474 11.78 18.96 12.91
C ASP A 474 10.66 19.93 13.31
N GLY A 475 9.59 19.92 12.51
CA GLY A 475 8.50 20.86 12.65
C GLY A 475 7.25 20.41 11.88
N GLN A 476 6.28 21.32 11.78
CA GLN A 476 5.00 21.05 11.14
C GLN A 476 4.94 21.59 9.71
N ILE A 477 4.19 20.92 8.86
CA ILE A 477 3.81 21.36 7.51
C ILE A 477 2.30 21.58 7.48
N ALA A 478 1.87 22.79 7.09
CA ALA A 478 0.46 23.18 7.03
C ALA A 478 -0.30 22.83 8.33
N PRO A 479 0.09 23.38 9.50
CA PRO A 479 -0.52 23.02 10.80
C PRO A 479 -2.02 23.25 10.85
N ASP A 480 -2.55 24.23 10.10
CA ASP A 480 -3.99 24.51 10.04
C ASP A 480 -4.80 23.38 9.39
N GLN A 481 -4.14 22.48 8.68
CA GLN A 481 -4.74 21.29 8.05
C GLN A 481 -4.69 20.03 8.92
N ALA A 482 -4.34 20.19 10.21
CA ALA A 482 -4.35 19.09 11.18
C ALA A 482 -5.79 18.59 11.44
N LEU A 483 -5.94 17.27 11.48
CA LEU A 483 -7.19 16.63 11.88
C LEU A 483 -7.28 16.50 13.41
N THR A 484 -8.50 16.53 13.93
CA THR A 484 -8.75 16.07 15.29
C THR A 484 -8.56 14.55 15.37
N ARG A 485 -8.35 14.00 16.58
CA ARG A 485 -8.22 12.54 16.79
C ARG A 485 -9.44 11.78 16.26
N GLN A 486 -10.65 12.28 16.50
CA GLN A 486 -11.88 11.66 16.01
C GLN A 486 -11.93 11.65 14.48
N GLN A 487 -11.60 12.77 13.83
CA GLN A 487 -11.55 12.83 12.37
C GLN A 487 -10.53 11.86 11.79
N ALA A 488 -9.32 11.79 12.37
CA ALA A 488 -8.28 10.88 11.90
C ALA A 488 -8.67 9.40 12.09
N LEU A 489 -9.31 9.03 13.21
CA LEU A 489 -9.83 7.69 13.43
C LEU A 489 -10.97 7.34 12.46
N ASN A 490 -11.87 8.28 12.17
CA ASN A 490 -12.90 8.09 11.15
C ASN A 490 -12.29 7.88 9.75
N CYS A 491 -11.22 8.61 9.42
CA CYS A 491 -10.50 8.43 8.16
C CYS A 491 -9.80 7.06 8.06
N ALA A 492 -9.46 6.43 9.19
CA ALA A 492 -8.82 5.12 9.24
C ALA A 492 -9.81 3.95 9.44
N THR A 493 -11.11 4.22 9.55
CA THR A 493 -12.17 3.22 9.80
C THR A 493 -13.35 3.40 8.86
N ARG A 494 -14.35 4.21 9.23
CA ARG A 494 -15.61 4.37 8.46
C ARG A 494 -15.41 4.91 7.04
N ASN A 495 -14.45 5.83 6.85
CA ASN A 495 -14.18 6.37 5.50
C ASN A 495 -13.50 5.33 4.62
N GLY A 496 -12.65 4.45 5.18
CA GLY A 496 -12.13 3.29 4.47
C GLY A 496 -13.23 2.31 4.05
N ALA A 497 -14.24 2.11 4.89
CA ALA A 497 -15.42 1.33 4.54
C ALA A 497 -16.23 1.99 3.40
N TYR A 498 -16.41 3.31 3.44
CA TYR A 498 -17.04 4.06 2.36
C TYR A 498 -16.26 3.95 1.04
N LEU A 499 -14.93 4.04 1.13
CA LEU A 499 -14.04 3.88 -0.03
C LEU A 499 -14.25 2.53 -0.72
N SER A 500 -14.39 1.44 0.03
CA SER A 500 -14.67 0.10 -0.52
C SER A 500 -16.15 -0.15 -0.84
N GLY A 501 -17.06 0.80 -0.53
CA GLY A 501 -18.50 0.63 -0.74
C GLY A 501 -19.15 -0.33 0.26
N GLU A 502 -18.61 -0.40 1.47
CA GLU A 502 -18.95 -1.41 2.48
C GLU A 502 -19.34 -0.79 3.82
N GLU A 503 -19.66 0.49 3.85
CA GLU A 503 -20.06 1.25 5.03
C GLU A 503 -21.32 0.73 5.73
N ASP A 504 -22.19 0.03 4.99
CA ASP A 504 -23.40 -0.56 5.55
C ASP A 504 -23.12 -1.72 6.50
N PHE A 505 -21.96 -2.38 6.37
CA PHE A 505 -21.66 -3.57 7.14
C PHE A 505 -20.29 -3.61 7.80
N LYS A 506 -19.42 -2.59 7.67
CA LYS A 506 -18.14 -2.47 8.41
C LYS A 506 -17.76 -1.01 8.66
N GLY A 507 -16.66 -0.79 9.36
CA GLY A 507 -16.06 0.52 9.62
C GLY A 507 -16.53 1.22 10.90
N THR A 508 -17.60 0.72 11.53
CA THR A 508 -18.10 1.18 12.83
C THR A 508 -18.54 0.00 13.68
N LEU A 509 -18.59 0.17 15.01
CA LEU A 509 -19.09 -0.87 15.92
C LEU A 509 -20.59 -0.65 16.19
N GLU A 510 -21.43 -1.15 15.30
CA GLU A 510 -22.88 -1.08 15.39
C GLU A 510 -23.51 -2.48 15.22
N PRO A 511 -24.66 -2.75 15.87
CA PRO A 511 -25.35 -4.03 15.71
C PRO A 511 -25.58 -4.39 14.24
N ARG A 512 -25.38 -5.66 13.90
CA ARG A 512 -25.48 -6.28 12.56
C ARG A 512 -24.29 -6.03 11.63
N LYS A 513 -23.38 -5.11 11.96
CA LYS A 513 -22.14 -4.95 11.21
C LYS A 513 -21.16 -6.10 11.51
N LEU A 514 -20.15 -6.26 10.66
CA LEU A 514 -19.11 -7.26 10.80
C LEU A 514 -18.37 -7.11 12.13
N ALA A 515 -18.08 -8.22 12.75
CA ALA A 515 -17.30 -8.29 13.97
C ALA A 515 -15.79 -8.16 13.65
N ASP A 516 -15.43 -7.01 13.07
CA ASP A 516 -14.06 -6.60 12.76
C ASP A 516 -13.65 -5.51 13.74
N LEU A 517 -12.85 -5.85 14.73
CA LEU A 517 -12.50 -4.94 15.82
C LEU A 517 -11.11 -5.23 16.40
N ILE A 518 -10.58 -4.25 17.11
CA ILE A 518 -9.27 -4.30 17.73
C ILE A 518 -9.32 -3.89 19.20
N ILE A 519 -8.49 -4.52 20.01
CA ILE A 519 -8.20 -4.12 21.39
C ILE A 519 -6.78 -3.56 21.41
N LEU A 520 -6.60 -2.36 21.96
CA LEU A 520 -5.36 -1.59 21.86
C LEU A 520 -4.61 -1.55 23.20
N ASP A 521 -3.29 -1.45 23.13
CA ASP A 521 -2.42 -1.22 24.28
C ASP A 521 -2.56 0.18 24.87
N LYS A 522 -2.93 1.17 24.06
CA LYS A 522 -3.12 2.58 24.45
C LYS A 522 -4.44 3.12 23.93
N ASP A 523 -4.97 4.12 24.62
CA ASP A 523 -6.16 4.84 24.19
C ASP A 523 -5.80 5.94 23.19
N PRO A 524 -6.18 5.83 21.89
CA PRO A 524 -5.84 6.81 20.88
C PRO A 524 -6.47 8.18 21.12
N LEU A 525 -7.53 8.27 21.94
CA LEU A 525 -8.20 9.53 22.23
C LEU A 525 -7.49 10.33 23.32
N THR A 526 -6.70 9.69 24.20
CA THR A 526 -6.14 10.32 25.39
C THR A 526 -4.64 10.16 25.58
N CYS A 527 -3.98 9.21 24.88
CA CYS A 527 -2.53 9.07 24.97
C CYS A 527 -1.79 10.34 24.48
N PRO A 528 -0.54 10.60 24.89
CA PRO A 528 0.27 11.67 24.31
C PRO A 528 0.35 11.58 22.79
N GLU A 529 0.29 12.73 22.09
CA GLU A 529 0.24 12.73 20.61
C GLU A 529 1.42 12.00 19.97
N ASN A 530 2.63 12.17 20.51
CA ASN A 530 3.84 11.50 20.01
C ASN A 530 3.83 9.97 20.21
N GLU A 531 2.92 9.44 21.02
CA GLU A 531 2.78 7.99 21.25
C GLU A 531 1.73 7.35 20.33
N ILE A 532 0.93 8.13 19.60
CA ILE A 532 -0.11 7.59 18.69
C ILE A 532 0.52 6.66 17.65
N LYS A 533 1.67 7.02 17.07
CA LYS A 533 2.38 6.20 16.08
C LYS A 533 2.90 4.88 16.62
N ASP A 534 3.02 4.77 17.94
CA ASP A 534 3.56 3.60 18.65
C ASP A 534 2.44 2.72 19.27
N ILE A 535 1.17 3.02 18.97
CA ILE A 535 0.03 2.18 19.39
C ILE A 535 0.14 0.83 18.68
N THR A 536 -0.15 -0.24 19.43
CA THR A 536 -0.20 -1.61 18.92
C THR A 536 -1.52 -2.29 19.24
N ALA A 537 -1.90 -3.27 18.42
CA ALA A 537 -3.02 -4.13 18.77
C ALA A 537 -2.56 -5.17 19.80
N GLU A 538 -3.34 -5.31 20.87
CA GLU A 538 -3.24 -6.43 21.81
C GLU A 538 -4.03 -7.63 21.29
N MET A 539 -5.12 -7.37 20.58
CA MET A 539 -5.91 -8.38 19.92
C MET A 539 -6.58 -7.79 18.68
N THR A 540 -6.60 -8.57 17.60
CA THR A 540 -7.36 -8.25 16.38
C THR A 540 -8.36 -9.36 16.11
N ILE A 541 -9.60 -8.99 15.89
CA ILE A 541 -10.72 -9.88 15.58
C ILE A 541 -11.27 -9.51 14.21
N VAL A 542 -11.40 -10.51 13.33
CA VAL A 542 -11.97 -10.34 11.99
C VAL A 542 -13.04 -11.41 11.77
N GLY A 543 -14.25 -11.00 11.42
CA GLY A 543 -15.39 -11.90 11.30
C GLY A 543 -15.64 -12.70 12.58
N GLY A 544 -15.49 -12.08 13.76
CA GLY A 544 -15.68 -12.71 15.07
C GLY A 544 -14.59 -13.71 15.47
N LYS A 545 -13.54 -13.87 14.67
CA LYS A 545 -12.41 -14.77 14.94
C LYS A 545 -11.19 -13.97 15.38
N ILE A 546 -10.50 -14.41 16.43
CA ILE A 546 -9.22 -13.83 16.84
C ILE A 546 -8.18 -14.24 15.81
N VAL A 547 -7.63 -13.24 15.08
CA VAL A 547 -6.60 -13.42 14.05
C VAL A 547 -5.21 -12.99 14.52
N TYR A 548 -5.16 -12.17 15.59
CA TYR A 548 -3.93 -11.78 16.26
C TYR A 548 -4.18 -11.67 17.75
N ASP A 549 -3.22 -12.12 18.56
CA ASP A 549 -3.25 -12.07 20.02
C ASP A 549 -1.82 -11.91 20.54
N SER A 550 -1.55 -10.79 21.23
CA SER A 550 -0.24 -10.54 21.87
C SER A 550 0.01 -11.42 23.11
N GLY A 551 -1.05 -12.05 23.63
CA GLY A 551 -1.01 -12.83 24.87
C GLY A 551 -1.18 -12.00 26.16
N SER A 552 -1.43 -10.69 26.03
CA SER A 552 -1.56 -9.78 27.19
C SER A 552 -2.97 -9.70 27.79
N ILE A 553 -3.97 -10.26 27.09
CA ILE A 553 -5.39 -10.20 27.48
C ILE A 553 -5.83 -11.52 28.07
N SER A 554 -6.45 -11.47 29.29
CA SER A 554 -7.03 -12.65 29.94
C SER A 554 -8.28 -13.13 29.21
N LYS A 555 -8.33 -14.42 28.92
CA LYS A 555 -9.49 -15.11 28.35
C LYS A 555 -10.04 -16.03 29.44
N ASP A 556 -11.26 -15.78 29.91
CA ASP A 556 -11.98 -16.73 30.72
C ASP A 556 -12.48 -17.86 29.82
N GLN A 557 -11.86 -19.04 29.89
CA GLN A 557 -12.39 -20.25 29.28
C GLN A 557 -13.46 -20.79 30.23
N SER A 558 -14.72 -20.66 29.85
CA SER A 558 -15.84 -21.31 30.52
C SER A 558 -15.88 -22.81 30.22
#